data_89b698f37191bd9b36d1a11ccbbad053
#
_entry.id   89b698f37191bd9b36d1a11ccbbad053
#
_cell.length_a   1.000
_cell.length_b   1.000
_cell.length_c   1.000
_cell.angle_alpha   90.00
_cell.angle_beta   90.00
_cell.angle_gamma   90.00
#
_symmetry.space_group_name_H-M   'P 1'
#
loop_
_entity.id
_entity.type
_entity.pdbx_description
1 polymer ?
#
loop_
_entity_poly.entity_id
_entity_poly.type
_entity_poly.pdbx_seq_one_letter_code
_entity_poly.pdbx_strand_id
1 'polypeptide(L)'
;YGLVGSEMCIRDRGIAQDNGAMEGKEVRLGSAATALWSVTTTVTSNGSVNGMHDSTMPLSGMIEMLNMQINTWFGGVGVGWMNYFTFIIIAVFISGLMVGRTPEFLGKKIEAREMKIATIVALLHPFVILVGTSLAAYLYVHAPSFVENEGGWLNNPGFHGLSEMLYEFTSCAANNGSGFEGLGDNTWFWNYSCGIVLILSRYLPI
;
A
#
# COMPACT_ATOMS: atom_id res chain seq x y z
N TYR A 1 -14.83 3.32 20.87
CA TYR A 1 -16.05 3.42 20.02
C TYR A 1 -16.45 4.85 19.64
N GLY A 2 -15.72 5.88 19.98
CA GLY A 2 -16.30 7.21 19.91
C GLY A 2 -15.87 8.06 18.73
N LEU A 3 -14.60 8.12 18.40
CA LEU A 3 -14.08 9.16 17.51
C LEU A 3 -14.05 8.75 16.03
N VAL A 4 -13.63 7.54 15.71
CA VAL A 4 -13.58 7.05 14.31
C VAL A 4 -14.98 6.98 13.69
N GLY A 5 -15.96 6.48 14.44
CA GLY A 5 -17.35 6.47 14.00
C GLY A 5 -17.99 7.82 13.84
N SER A 6 -17.55 8.83 14.63
CA SER A 6 -18.11 10.18 14.54
C SER A 6 -17.63 10.95 13.31
N GLU A 7 -16.37 10.82 12.92
CA GLU A 7 -15.85 11.48 11.71
C GLU A 7 -16.43 10.88 10.43
N MET A 8 -16.60 9.55 10.36
CA MET A 8 -17.30 8.94 9.24
C MET A 8 -18.77 9.38 9.15
N CYS A 9 -19.47 9.42 10.28
CA CYS A 9 -20.83 9.94 10.31
C CYS A 9 -20.92 11.41 9.88
N ILE A 10 -19.89 12.20 10.17
CA ILE A 10 -19.79 13.60 9.72
C ILE A 10 -19.58 13.66 8.22
N ARG A 11 -18.69 12.84 7.68
CA ARG A 11 -18.40 12.78 6.24
C ARG A 11 -19.60 12.30 5.43
N ASP A 12 -20.28 11.26 5.89
CA ASP A 12 -21.47 10.71 5.23
C ASP A 12 -22.66 11.68 5.23
N ARG A 13 -22.69 12.59 6.19
CA ARG A 13 -23.70 13.66 6.26
C ARG A 13 -23.37 14.89 5.45
N GLY A 14 -22.27 14.90 4.69
CA GLY A 14 -21.86 16.04 3.87
C GLY A 14 -21.42 17.25 4.68
N ILE A 15 -21.01 17.08 5.92
CA ILE A 15 -20.48 18.15 6.76
C ILE A 15 -19.04 18.41 6.31
N ALA A 16 -18.76 19.66 5.93
CA ALA A 16 -17.41 20.07 5.55
C ALA A 16 -16.47 20.05 6.77
N GLN A 17 -15.32 19.42 6.61
CA GLN A 17 -14.22 19.47 7.58
C GLN A 17 -13.19 20.48 7.11
N ASP A 18 -13.40 21.74 7.41
CA ASP A 18 -12.52 22.83 6.96
C ASP A 18 -11.08 22.70 7.52
N ASN A 19 -10.92 22.02 8.65
CA ASN A 19 -9.63 21.80 9.31
C ASN A 19 -8.95 20.49 8.89
N GLY A 20 -9.54 19.67 8.01
CA GLY A 20 -9.04 18.36 7.64
C GLY A 20 -9.24 17.30 8.72
N ALA A 21 -8.49 16.19 8.62
CA ALA A 21 -8.49 15.14 9.64
C ALA A 21 -7.85 15.67 10.94
N MET A 22 -8.61 15.68 12.02
CA MET A 22 -8.19 16.19 13.34
C MET A 22 -8.44 15.12 14.42
N GLU A 23 -7.95 13.91 14.17
CA GLU A 23 -8.14 12.76 15.02
C GLU A 23 -6.80 12.26 15.57
N GLY A 24 -6.79 11.84 16.82
CA GLY A 24 -5.58 11.36 17.46
C GLY A 24 -4.54 12.47 17.68
N LYS A 25 -3.34 12.28 17.15
CA LYS A 25 -2.20 13.20 17.37
C LYS A 25 -2.28 14.47 16.51
N GLU A 26 -3.17 14.56 15.56
CA GLU A 26 -3.39 15.75 14.74
C GLU A 26 -3.81 16.94 15.61
N VAL A 27 -4.61 16.68 16.62
CA VAL A 27 -5.02 17.69 17.62
C VAL A 27 -3.82 18.26 18.36
N ARG A 28 -2.81 17.42 18.66
CA ARG A 28 -1.61 17.81 19.39
C ARG A 28 -0.51 18.41 18.52
N LEU A 29 -0.29 17.82 17.34
CA LEU A 29 0.84 18.16 16.47
C LEU A 29 0.45 19.09 15.31
N GLY A 30 -0.84 19.21 15.04
CA GLY A 30 -1.38 19.96 13.92
C GLY A 30 -1.47 19.13 12.63
N SER A 31 -2.40 19.50 11.77
CA SER A 31 -2.69 18.79 10.51
C SER A 31 -1.50 18.79 9.54
N ALA A 32 -0.72 19.87 9.49
CA ALA A 32 0.45 19.97 8.61
C ALA A 32 1.55 18.96 8.98
N ALA A 33 1.85 18.81 10.26
CA ALA A 33 2.86 17.86 10.74
C ALA A 33 2.39 16.41 10.53
N THR A 34 1.10 16.14 10.72
CA THR A 34 0.52 14.81 10.51
C THR A 34 0.50 14.45 9.02
N ALA A 35 0.13 15.36 8.15
CA ALA A 35 0.17 15.14 6.70
C ALA A 35 1.60 14.87 6.20
N LEU A 36 2.60 15.63 6.68
CA LEU A 36 4.00 15.39 6.36
C LEU A 36 4.45 14.01 6.84
N TRP A 37 4.06 13.63 8.06
CA TRP A 37 4.40 12.31 8.61
C TRP A 37 3.77 11.17 7.81
N SER A 38 2.49 11.25 7.51
CA SER A 38 1.75 10.27 6.70
C SER A 38 2.40 10.04 5.33
N VAL A 39 2.71 11.12 4.61
CA VAL A 39 3.41 11.02 3.32
C VAL A 39 4.81 10.43 3.50
N THR A 40 5.57 10.89 4.50
CA THR A 40 6.95 10.42 4.71
C THR A 40 6.97 8.94 5.07
N THR A 41 6.10 8.47 5.97
CA THR A 41 6.06 7.07 6.39
C THR A 41 5.66 6.12 5.26
N THR A 42 4.76 6.53 4.38
CA THR A 42 4.33 5.73 3.23
C THR A 42 5.35 5.71 2.11
N VAL A 43 6.06 6.81 1.89
CA VAL A 43 7.12 6.92 0.86
C VAL A 43 8.39 6.17 1.24
N THR A 44 8.72 6.11 2.54
CA THR A 44 9.96 5.48 3.04
C THR A 44 9.78 4.03 3.50
N SER A 45 8.59 3.45 3.37
CA SER A 45 8.28 2.11 3.88
C SER A 45 8.61 1.93 5.37
N ASN A 46 8.30 2.92 6.19
CA ASN A 46 8.61 2.92 7.61
C ASN A 46 7.48 2.29 8.46
N GLY A 47 6.22 2.59 8.16
CA GLY A 47 5.05 2.08 8.86
C GLY A 47 4.70 2.75 10.19
N SER A 48 5.50 3.67 10.68
CA SER A 48 5.14 4.42 11.88
C SER A 48 4.09 5.49 11.57
N VAL A 49 3.07 5.59 12.41
CA VAL A 49 1.99 6.57 12.26
C VAL A 49 1.92 7.50 13.47
N ASN A 50 1.57 8.77 13.24
CA ASN A 50 1.31 9.72 14.30
C ASN A 50 -0.16 10.19 14.33
N GLY A 51 -0.97 9.68 13.44
CA GLY A 51 -2.40 9.89 13.33
C GLY A 51 -3.07 8.66 12.72
N MET A 52 -4.39 8.65 12.64
CA MET A 52 -5.13 7.53 12.05
C MET A 52 -5.21 7.70 10.53
N HIS A 53 -4.54 6.85 9.77
CA HIS A 53 -4.56 6.89 8.31
C HIS A 53 -5.96 6.61 7.75
N ASP A 54 -6.73 5.77 8.42
CA ASP A 54 -8.10 5.46 8.04
C ASP A 54 -9.03 6.67 8.08
N SER A 55 -8.77 7.62 8.97
CA SER A 55 -9.55 8.85 9.15
C SER A 55 -9.08 10.01 8.26
N THR A 56 -8.05 9.82 7.45
CA THR A 56 -7.57 10.87 6.55
C THR A 56 -8.57 11.16 5.44
N MET A 57 -8.48 12.36 4.86
CA MET A 57 -9.31 12.74 3.72
C MET A 57 -9.10 11.76 2.55
N PRO A 58 -10.11 11.45 1.74
CA PRO A 58 -10.01 10.43 0.70
C PRO A 58 -8.84 10.63 -0.26
N LEU A 59 -8.50 11.86 -0.58
CA LEU A 59 -7.34 12.17 -1.43
C LEU A 59 -6.01 11.88 -0.71
N SER A 60 -5.93 12.12 0.59
CA SER A 60 -4.74 11.81 1.40
C SER A 60 -4.53 10.30 1.46
N GLY A 61 -5.56 9.52 1.77
CA GLY A 61 -5.49 8.05 1.77
C GLY A 61 -5.11 7.48 0.41
N MET A 62 -5.61 8.07 -0.68
CA MET A 62 -5.21 7.70 -2.04
C MET A 62 -3.71 7.95 -2.28
N ILE A 63 -3.17 9.09 -1.83
CA ILE A 63 -1.74 9.41 -1.97
C ILE A 63 -0.90 8.46 -1.14
N GLU A 64 -1.32 8.12 0.08
CA GLU A 64 -0.65 7.15 0.94
C GLU A 64 -0.53 5.78 0.26
N MET A 65 -1.64 5.27 -0.29
CA MET A 65 -1.64 4.02 -1.05
C MET A 65 -0.77 4.11 -2.31
N LEU A 66 -0.86 5.19 -3.06
CA LEU A 66 -0.06 5.39 -4.27
C LEU A 66 1.44 5.39 -3.98
N ASN A 67 1.87 6.04 -2.90
CA ASN A 67 3.26 6.05 -2.48
C ASN A 67 3.79 4.64 -2.24
N MET A 68 3.03 3.81 -1.56
CA MET A 68 3.39 2.41 -1.29
C MET A 68 3.31 1.54 -2.55
N GLN A 69 2.36 1.79 -3.46
CA GLN A 69 2.22 1.06 -4.71
C GLN A 69 3.38 1.33 -5.67
N ILE A 70 3.85 2.56 -5.75
CA ILE A 70 5.02 2.92 -6.55
C ILE A 70 6.30 2.33 -5.94
N ASN A 71 6.46 2.41 -4.62
CA ASN A 71 7.55 1.82 -3.82
C ASN A 71 8.97 2.05 -4.38
N THR A 72 9.20 3.20 -5.02
CA THR A 72 10.49 3.54 -5.64
C THR A 72 11.06 4.88 -5.18
N TRP A 73 10.27 5.70 -4.51
CA TRP A 73 10.67 7.07 -4.13
C TRP A 73 11.91 7.07 -3.22
N PHE A 74 11.69 7.00 -1.94
CA PHE A 74 12.77 6.92 -0.96
C PHE A 74 12.87 5.53 -0.32
N GLY A 75 11.92 4.63 -0.59
CA GLY A 75 11.78 3.22 -0.20
C GLY A 75 12.52 2.76 1.06
N GLY A 76 12.18 1.64 1.64
CA GLY A 76 12.93 1.07 2.77
C GLY A 76 14.42 0.87 2.43
N VAL A 77 15.26 0.60 3.42
CA VAL A 77 16.72 0.48 3.28
C VAL A 77 17.09 -0.48 2.13
N GLY A 78 17.53 0.10 1.02
CA GLY A 78 17.91 -0.62 -0.20
C GLY A 78 16.77 -1.01 -1.15
N VAL A 79 15.55 -1.15 -0.69
CA VAL A 79 14.42 -1.64 -1.52
C VAL A 79 14.01 -0.63 -2.58
N GLY A 80 13.85 0.64 -2.20
CA GLY A 80 13.50 1.69 -3.17
C GLY A 80 14.54 1.83 -4.27
N TRP A 81 15.82 1.71 -3.94
CA TRP A 81 16.91 1.72 -4.91
C TRP A 81 16.86 0.52 -5.85
N MET A 82 16.62 -0.69 -5.34
CA MET A 82 16.49 -1.90 -6.16
C MET A 82 15.31 -1.81 -7.12
N ASN A 83 14.16 -1.36 -6.64
CA ASN A 83 12.98 -1.16 -7.48
C ASN A 83 13.24 -0.09 -8.55
N TYR A 84 13.82 1.03 -8.18
CA TYR A 84 14.19 2.08 -9.12
C TYR A 84 15.14 1.57 -10.21
N PHE A 85 16.13 0.78 -9.82
CA PHE A 85 17.08 0.17 -10.74
C PHE A 85 16.40 -0.80 -11.72
N THR A 86 15.44 -1.59 -11.23
CA THR A 86 14.63 -2.47 -12.06
C THR A 86 13.87 -1.68 -13.14
N PHE A 87 13.25 -0.57 -12.76
CA PHE A 87 12.55 0.30 -13.73
C PHE A 87 13.50 0.96 -14.73
N ILE A 88 14.73 1.33 -14.32
CA ILE A 88 15.75 1.83 -15.23
C ILE A 88 16.10 0.76 -16.28
N ILE A 89 16.33 -0.49 -15.88
CA ILE A 89 16.61 -1.60 -16.81
C ILE A 89 15.50 -1.75 -17.83
N ILE A 90 14.26 -1.75 -17.40
CA ILE A 90 13.09 -1.85 -18.28
C ILE A 90 13.03 -0.66 -19.24
N ALA A 91 13.21 0.55 -18.74
CA ALA A 91 13.17 1.76 -19.56
C ALA A 91 14.29 1.79 -20.63
N VAL A 92 15.51 1.43 -20.25
CA VAL A 92 16.65 1.37 -21.17
C VAL A 92 16.43 0.30 -22.24
N PHE A 93 15.88 -0.86 -21.85
CA PHE A 93 15.58 -1.92 -22.80
C PHE A 93 14.53 -1.48 -23.83
N ILE A 94 13.40 -0.91 -23.37
CA ILE A 94 12.32 -0.44 -24.25
C ILE A 94 12.83 0.67 -25.16
N SER A 95 13.54 1.68 -24.62
CA SER A 95 14.07 2.79 -25.41
C SER A 95 15.11 2.32 -26.44
N GLY A 96 15.97 1.36 -26.08
CA GLY A 96 16.94 0.76 -26.99
C GLY A 96 16.26 0.07 -28.17
N LEU A 97 15.21 -0.70 -27.90
CA LEU A 97 14.43 -1.36 -28.98
C LEU A 97 13.72 -0.34 -29.88
N MET A 98 13.17 0.73 -29.33
CA MET A 98 12.50 1.77 -30.11
C MET A 98 13.46 2.50 -31.07
N VAL A 99 14.71 2.68 -30.69
CA VAL A 99 15.76 3.32 -31.51
C VAL A 99 16.44 2.32 -32.44
N GLY A 100 16.19 1.02 -32.30
CA GLY A 100 16.84 -0.03 -33.10
C GLY A 100 18.29 -0.28 -32.73
N ARG A 101 18.69 0.07 -31.52
CA ARG A 101 20.04 -0.20 -30.97
C ARG A 101 19.99 -1.30 -29.92
N THR A 102 21.10 -2.00 -29.73
CA THR A 102 21.24 -2.94 -28.61
C THR A 102 21.14 -2.17 -27.30
N PRO A 103 20.20 -2.51 -26.41
CA PRO A 103 20.07 -1.84 -25.12
C PRO A 103 21.32 -2.11 -24.26
N GLU A 104 21.98 -1.05 -23.85
CA GLU A 104 23.18 -1.12 -23.01
C GLU A 104 23.03 -0.19 -21.80
N PHE A 105 23.40 -0.69 -20.63
CA PHE A 105 23.43 0.09 -19.40
C PHE A 105 24.78 -0.08 -18.71
N LEU A 106 25.44 1.03 -18.39
CA LEU A 106 26.77 1.04 -17.77
C LEU A 106 27.80 0.17 -18.54
N GLY A 107 27.75 0.17 -19.87
CA GLY A 107 28.67 -0.59 -20.72
C GLY A 107 28.40 -2.09 -20.78
N LYS A 108 27.27 -2.55 -20.22
CA LYS A 108 26.82 -3.93 -20.32
C LYS A 108 25.54 -4.03 -21.12
N LYS A 109 25.45 -5.03 -21.99
CA LYS A 109 24.24 -5.30 -22.76
C LYS A 109 23.18 -5.89 -21.83
N ILE A 110 21.94 -5.42 -22.02
CA ILE A 110 20.76 -5.99 -21.34
C ILE A 110 20.21 -7.07 -22.27
N GLU A 111 20.28 -8.32 -21.82
CA GLU A 111 19.79 -9.46 -22.55
C GLU A 111 18.36 -9.84 -22.14
N ALA A 112 17.77 -10.79 -22.86
CA ALA A 112 16.42 -11.26 -22.57
C ALA A 112 16.26 -11.89 -21.18
N ARG A 113 17.34 -12.39 -20.59
CA ARG A 113 17.31 -12.99 -19.25
C ARG A 113 17.12 -11.93 -18.18
N GLU A 114 17.90 -10.86 -18.21
CA GLU A 114 17.81 -9.73 -17.28
C GLU A 114 16.43 -9.08 -17.39
N MET A 115 15.94 -8.92 -18.62
CA MET A 115 14.63 -8.33 -18.86
C MET A 115 13.49 -9.19 -18.33
N LYS A 116 13.56 -10.52 -18.44
CA LYS A 116 12.55 -11.42 -17.86
C LYS A 116 12.50 -11.28 -16.34
N ILE A 117 13.66 -11.27 -15.68
CA ILE A 117 13.74 -11.12 -14.22
C ILE A 117 13.17 -9.76 -13.80
N ALA A 118 13.62 -8.68 -14.44
CA ALA A 118 13.14 -7.33 -14.15
C ALA A 118 11.61 -7.21 -14.32
N THR A 119 11.06 -7.80 -15.36
CA THR A 119 9.61 -7.81 -15.60
C THR A 119 8.85 -8.60 -14.52
N ILE A 120 9.37 -9.77 -14.11
CA ILE A 120 8.74 -10.57 -13.04
C ILE A 120 8.74 -9.78 -11.74
N VAL A 121 9.85 -9.16 -11.38
CA VAL A 121 9.95 -8.33 -10.16
C VAL A 121 8.97 -7.15 -10.21
N ALA A 122 8.90 -6.44 -11.33
CA ALA A 122 8.01 -5.30 -11.48
C ALA A 122 6.52 -5.70 -11.41
N LEU A 123 6.16 -6.89 -11.93
CA LEU A 123 4.78 -7.38 -11.91
C LEU A 123 4.40 -8.06 -10.59
N LEU A 124 5.36 -8.52 -9.81
CA LEU A 124 5.11 -9.21 -8.55
C LEU A 124 4.33 -8.33 -7.57
N HIS A 125 4.75 -7.09 -7.42
CA HIS A 125 4.16 -6.14 -6.48
C HIS A 125 2.66 -5.91 -6.74
N PRO A 126 2.21 -5.45 -7.91
CA PRO A 126 0.78 -5.31 -8.19
C PRO A 126 0.04 -6.65 -8.18
N PHE A 127 0.69 -7.74 -8.55
CA PHE A 127 0.07 -9.06 -8.56
C PHE A 127 -0.35 -9.50 -7.16
N VAL A 128 0.56 -9.44 -6.18
CA VAL A 128 0.24 -9.87 -4.80
C VAL A 128 -0.80 -8.96 -4.13
N ILE A 129 -0.76 -7.65 -4.41
CA ILE A 129 -1.75 -6.69 -3.91
C ILE A 129 -3.15 -7.03 -4.44
N LEU A 130 -3.27 -7.15 -5.76
CA LEU A 130 -4.58 -7.36 -6.39
C LEU A 130 -5.16 -8.74 -6.08
N VAL A 131 -4.34 -9.78 -6.08
CA VAL A 131 -4.78 -11.14 -5.73
C VAL A 131 -5.18 -11.21 -4.27
N GLY A 132 -4.38 -10.66 -3.35
CA GLY A 132 -4.71 -10.62 -1.93
C GLY A 132 -6.02 -9.88 -1.66
N THR A 133 -6.15 -8.67 -2.21
CA THR A 133 -7.37 -7.86 -2.04
C THR A 133 -8.60 -8.54 -2.64
N SER A 134 -8.48 -9.14 -3.83
CA SER A 134 -9.60 -9.83 -4.46
C SER A 134 -10.03 -11.08 -3.68
N LEU A 135 -9.08 -11.79 -3.10
CA LEU A 135 -9.36 -12.95 -2.26
C LEU A 135 -10.08 -12.53 -0.97
N ALA A 136 -9.60 -11.48 -0.30
CA ALA A 136 -10.25 -10.95 0.90
C ALA A 136 -11.67 -10.46 0.61
N ALA A 137 -11.85 -9.68 -0.46
CA ALA A 137 -13.17 -9.20 -0.89
C ALA A 137 -14.12 -10.37 -1.26
N TYR A 138 -13.60 -11.39 -1.92
CA TYR A 138 -14.37 -12.59 -2.26
C TYR A 138 -14.84 -13.32 -1.00
N LEU A 139 -13.95 -13.55 -0.04
CA LEU A 139 -14.29 -14.21 1.23
C LEU A 139 -15.27 -13.37 2.04
N TYR A 140 -15.10 -12.06 2.08
CA TYR A 140 -16.01 -11.16 2.78
C TYR A 140 -17.45 -11.27 2.27
N VAL A 141 -17.65 -11.39 0.96
CA VAL A 141 -18.98 -11.47 0.34
C VAL A 141 -19.55 -12.89 0.39
N HIS A 142 -18.74 -13.93 0.15
CA HIS A 142 -19.24 -15.29 -0.04
C HIS A 142 -19.12 -16.19 1.18
N ALA A 143 -18.35 -15.80 2.18
CA ALA A 143 -18.15 -16.56 3.40
C ALA A 143 -18.35 -15.68 4.67
N PRO A 144 -19.52 -15.04 4.84
CA PRO A 144 -19.74 -14.11 5.96
C PRO A 144 -19.61 -14.80 7.32
N SER A 145 -20.00 -16.05 7.45
CA SER A 145 -19.85 -16.83 8.68
C SER A 145 -18.38 -17.02 9.10
N PHE A 146 -17.47 -17.12 8.13
CA PHE A 146 -16.04 -17.18 8.40
C PHE A 146 -15.53 -15.86 8.94
N VAL A 147 -15.92 -14.76 8.31
CA VAL A 147 -15.53 -13.39 8.72
C VAL A 147 -16.08 -13.05 10.13
N GLU A 148 -17.32 -13.41 10.41
CA GLU A 148 -17.95 -13.20 11.71
C GLU A 148 -17.28 -14.03 12.82
N ASN A 149 -16.89 -15.27 12.53
CA ASN A 149 -16.17 -16.13 13.48
C ASN A 149 -14.78 -15.57 13.84
N GLU A 150 -14.17 -14.80 12.97
CA GLU A 150 -12.91 -14.10 13.22
C GLU A 150 -13.10 -12.72 13.89
N GLY A 151 -14.33 -12.35 14.25
CA GLY A 151 -14.63 -11.11 14.96
C GLY A 151 -15.05 -9.93 14.07
N GLY A 152 -15.26 -10.19 12.78
CA GLY A 152 -15.52 -9.18 11.78
C GLY A 152 -14.24 -8.46 11.30
N TRP A 153 -14.15 -8.17 10.02
CA TRP A 153 -12.93 -7.57 9.46
C TRP A 153 -13.03 -6.06 9.30
N LEU A 154 -14.22 -5.56 8.96
CA LEU A 154 -14.40 -4.16 8.57
C LEU A 154 -15.23 -3.39 9.60
N ASN A 155 -14.70 -2.28 10.06
CA ASN A 155 -15.48 -1.29 10.80
C ASN A 155 -16.28 -0.37 9.87
N ASN A 156 -15.83 -0.22 8.63
CA ASN A 156 -16.39 0.67 7.62
C ASN A 156 -16.77 -0.10 6.36
N PRO A 157 -17.89 -0.85 6.37
CA PRO A 157 -18.31 -1.64 5.20
C PRO A 157 -18.62 -0.75 4.00
N GLY A 158 -18.48 -1.29 2.80
CA GLY A 158 -18.72 -0.60 1.54
C GLY A 158 -17.44 -0.23 0.81
N PHE A 159 -17.44 0.91 0.10
CA PHE A 159 -16.27 1.34 -0.69
C PHE A 159 -15.04 1.62 0.17
N HIS A 160 -15.23 2.16 1.36
CA HIS A 160 -14.13 2.40 2.28
C HIS A 160 -13.52 1.10 2.80
N GLY A 161 -14.35 0.10 3.11
CA GLY A 161 -13.87 -1.22 3.52
C GLY A 161 -13.04 -1.93 2.44
N LEU A 162 -13.37 -1.72 1.16
CA LEU A 162 -12.48 -2.19 0.08
C LEU A 162 -11.13 -1.48 0.12
N SER A 163 -11.12 -0.18 0.44
CA SER A 163 -9.87 0.57 0.61
C SER A 163 -9.07 0.10 1.81
N GLU A 164 -9.71 -0.28 2.91
CA GLU A 164 -9.06 -0.88 4.09
C GLU A 164 -8.32 -2.17 3.70
N MET A 165 -9.00 -3.09 2.99
CA MET A 165 -8.40 -4.34 2.51
C MET A 165 -7.25 -4.09 1.51
N LEU A 166 -7.45 -3.16 0.58
CA LEU A 166 -6.45 -2.81 -0.43
C LEU A 166 -5.22 -2.18 0.22
N TYR A 167 -5.42 -1.30 1.20
CA TYR A 167 -4.33 -0.66 1.93
C TYR A 167 -3.47 -1.69 2.66
N GLU A 168 -4.10 -2.64 3.34
CA GLU A 168 -3.38 -3.68 4.10
C GLU A 168 -2.47 -4.50 3.19
N PHE A 169 -2.97 -5.04 2.08
CA PHE A 169 -2.13 -5.77 1.13
C PHE A 169 -1.08 -4.90 0.46
N THR A 170 -1.38 -3.62 0.21
CA THR A 170 -0.42 -2.66 -0.33
C THR A 170 0.72 -2.41 0.66
N SER A 171 0.39 -2.22 1.94
CA SER A 171 1.35 -2.03 3.02
C SER A 171 2.24 -3.27 3.22
N CYS A 172 1.64 -4.46 3.22
CA CYS A 172 2.37 -5.71 3.31
C CYS A 172 3.31 -5.92 2.11
N ALA A 173 2.84 -5.64 0.89
CA ALA A 173 3.66 -5.77 -0.31
C ALA A 173 4.80 -4.74 -0.36
N ALA A 174 4.58 -3.52 0.10
CA ALA A 174 5.61 -2.50 0.24
C ALA A 174 6.53 -2.72 1.45
N ASN A 175 6.22 -3.70 2.30
CA ASN A 175 6.91 -3.93 3.59
C ASN A 175 6.89 -2.69 4.50
N ASN A 176 5.81 -1.92 4.46
CA ASN A 176 5.63 -0.68 5.20
C ASN A 176 5.22 -0.96 6.64
N GLY A 177 4.08 -1.63 6.85
CA GLY A 177 3.56 -2.01 8.16
C GLY A 177 2.52 -1.05 8.75
N SER A 178 2.15 0.04 8.06
CA SER A 178 0.95 0.82 8.42
C SER A 178 -0.30 0.16 7.87
N GLY A 179 -1.43 0.30 8.56
CA GLY A 179 -2.74 -0.15 8.11
C GLY A 179 -3.76 0.99 8.12
N PHE A 180 -4.93 0.74 7.58
CA PHE A 180 -6.11 1.52 7.92
C PHE A 180 -6.72 0.92 9.18
N GLU A 181 -6.80 1.70 10.24
CA GLU A 181 -7.14 1.24 11.59
C GLU A 181 -8.60 0.77 11.72
N GLY A 182 -9.42 0.98 10.69
CA GLY A 182 -10.75 0.41 10.56
C GLY A 182 -10.77 -1.09 10.26
N LEU A 183 -9.67 -1.64 9.76
CA LEU A 183 -9.53 -3.06 9.50
C LEU A 183 -9.19 -3.82 10.78
N GLY A 184 -9.97 -4.86 11.10
CA GLY A 184 -9.66 -5.83 12.15
C GLY A 184 -8.66 -6.86 11.66
N ASP A 185 -7.40 -6.49 11.58
CA ASP A 185 -6.32 -7.27 10.97
C ASP A 185 -5.76 -8.40 11.86
N ASN A 186 -6.06 -8.39 13.16
CA ASN A 186 -5.56 -9.40 14.09
C ASN A 186 -6.38 -10.70 14.03
N THR A 187 -6.48 -11.31 12.87
CA THR A 187 -7.17 -12.59 12.62
C THR A 187 -6.24 -13.59 11.94
N TRP A 188 -6.64 -14.86 11.93
CA TRP A 188 -5.87 -15.90 11.25
C TRP A 188 -5.68 -15.60 9.76
N PHE A 189 -6.74 -15.17 9.08
CA PHE A 189 -6.67 -14.87 7.66
C PHE A 189 -5.66 -13.74 7.36
N TRP A 190 -5.80 -12.61 8.03
CA TRP A 190 -4.92 -11.45 7.81
C TRP A 190 -3.48 -11.76 8.19
N ASN A 191 -3.24 -12.38 9.34
CA ASN A 191 -1.90 -12.72 9.81
C ASN A 191 -1.14 -13.63 8.83
N TYR A 192 -1.80 -14.67 8.30
CA TYR A 192 -1.14 -15.56 7.34
C TYR A 192 -1.02 -14.98 5.94
N SER A 193 -2.07 -14.37 5.41
CA SER A 193 -2.05 -13.80 4.06
C SER A 193 -1.04 -12.64 3.95
N CYS A 194 -1.04 -11.73 4.91
CA CYS A 194 -0.07 -10.64 4.98
C CYS A 194 1.35 -11.16 5.16
N GLY A 195 1.56 -12.17 6.02
CA GLY A 195 2.86 -12.80 6.20
C GLY A 195 3.42 -13.40 4.90
N ILE A 196 2.58 -14.11 4.13
CA ILE A 196 2.97 -14.68 2.84
C ILE A 196 3.30 -13.56 1.84
N VAL A 197 2.46 -12.55 1.72
CA VAL A 197 2.67 -11.41 0.82
C VAL A 197 3.98 -10.69 1.16
N LEU A 198 4.23 -10.44 2.45
CA LEU A 198 5.44 -9.79 2.94
C LEU A 198 6.71 -10.59 2.56
N ILE A 199 6.70 -11.91 2.76
CA ILE A 199 7.82 -12.78 2.41
C ILE A 199 8.07 -12.77 0.89
N LEU A 200 7.02 -12.95 0.10
CA LEU A 200 7.12 -12.95 -1.36
C LEU A 200 7.65 -11.62 -1.90
N SER A 201 7.10 -10.51 -1.41
CA SER A 201 7.48 -9.18 -1.88
C SER A 201 8.88 -8.77 -1.43
N ARG A 202 9.39 -9.33 -0.34
CA ARG A 202 10.72 -9.00 0.18
C ARG A 202 11.82 -9.85 -0.43
N TYR A 203 11.64 -11.15 -0.49
CA TYR A 203 12.72 -12.09 -0.84
C TYR A 203 12.78 -12.46 -2.31
N LEU A 204 11.68 -12.38 -3.05
CA LEU A 204 11.68 -12.69 -4.48
C LEU A 204 12.45 -11.67 -5.34
N PRO A 205 12.44 -10.37 -5.04
CA PRO A 205 13.22 -9.38 -5.78
C PRO A 205 14.73 -9.43 -5.53
N ILE A 206 15.18 -10.04 -4.42
CA ILE A 206 16.59 -10.19 -4.06
C ILE A 206 17.22 -11.36 -4.81
#